data_4df086209c7bbed12dd04c4bb534e4f6
#
_entry.id   4df086209c7bbed12dd04c4bb534e4f6
#
_cell.length_a   1.000
_cell.length_b   1.000
_cell.length_c   1.000
_cell.angle_alpha   90.00
_cell.angle_beta   90.00
_cell.angle_gamma   90.00
#
_symmetry.space_group_name_H-M   'P 1'
#
loop_
_entity.id
_entity.type
_entity.pdbx_description
1 polymer ?
#
loop_
_entity_poly.entity_id
_entity_poly.type
_entity_poly.pdbx_seq_one_letter_code
_entity_poly.pdbx_strand_id
1 'polypeptide(L)'
;MSASENAPVIEIRDLTKVYRMGEVEVHALKGVNLTVERGEFVAIMGPSGSGKSTLMNIIGCLDRPTAGTYRLDGIDVSRLDRDQRAEIRNDKIGFVFQSFNLLARTRATENVELPLLYGNLGLTAPERATRSREALTRVGLAGREDHYPSQLSGGQQQRVAIARALVTDPAILLADEPTGNLDSRTSEEVIGIFQDLNDAGKTVVLITHEPDIAAHAKRVVYVRDGLVWRDEKIVQARAKHPDAAAATPGGEAEPAVAFPFTIATPEEVVR
;
A
#
# COMPACT_ATOMS: atom_id res chain seq x y z
N MET A 1 -3.55 23.88 -6.44
CA MET A 1 -2.73 24.33 -5.28
C MET A 1 -1.74 23.22 -5.02
N SER A 2 -0.48 23.41 -5.37
CA SER A 2 0.61 22.45 -5.14
C SER A 2 0.73 22.19 -3.64
N ALA A 3 0.50 20.93 -3.20
CA ALA A 3 0.88 20.52 -1.86
C ALA A 3 2.39 20.78 -1.73
N SER A 4 2.82 21.43 -0.65
CA SER A 4 4.25 21.66 -0.43
C SER A 4 4.96 20.31 -0.40
N GLU A 5 6.04 20.13 -1.14
CA GLU A 5 6.83 18.90 -1.23
C GLU A 5 7.27 18.34 0.15
N ASN A 6 7.13 19.15 1.20
CA ASN A 6 7.48 18.81 2.59
C ASN A 6 6.29 18.47 3.49
N ALA A 7 5.06 18.34 2.98
CA ALA A 7 3.92 17.96 3.82
C ALA A 7 3.85 16.44 3.99
N PRO A 8 3.50 15.94 5.22
CA PRO A 8 3.33 14.51 5.44
C PRO A 8 2.22 13.94 4.54
N VAL A 9 2.38 12.68 4.13
CA VAL A 9 1.37 12.00 3.32
C VAL A 9 0.19 11.53 4.17
N ILE A 10 0.43 11.18 5.44
CA ILE A 10 -0.60 10.84 6.43
C ILE A 10 -0.42 11.75 7.64
N GLU A 11 -1.47 12.44 8.03
CA GLU A 11 -1.54 13.21 9.28
C GLU A 11 -2.83 12.89 10.02
N ILE A 12 -2.70 12.24 11.16
CA ILE A 12 -3.79 11.82 12.05
C ILE A 12 -3.63 12.53 13.38
N ARG A 13 -4.69 13.20 13.88
CA ARG A 13 -4.70 13.89 15.17
C ARG A 13 -5.94 13.52 15.97
N ASP A 14 -5.72 13.08 17.21
CA ASP A 14 -6.73 12.73 18.22
C ASP A 14 -7.84 11.81 17.68
N LEU A 15 -7.46 10.87 16.80
CA LEU A 15 -8.38 10.01 16.07
C LEU A 15 -9.04 9.00 17.01
N THR A 16 -10.36 9.03 17.07
CA THR A 16 -11.16 8.06 17.85
C THR A 16 -12.06 7.25 16.93
N LYS A 17 -12.33 6.01 17.33
CA LYS A 17 -13.35 5.17 16.70
C LYS A 17 -14.12 4.39 17.74
N VAL A 18 -15.44 4.58 17.74
CA VAL A 18 -16.38 3.86 18.59
C VAL A 18 -17.38 3.13 17.71
N TYR A 19 -17.48 1.83 17.90
CA TYR A 19 -18.50 0.99 17.29
C TYR A 19 -19.64 0.78 18.29
N ARG A 20 -20.88 0.97 17.85
CA ARG A 20 -22.09 0.73 18.66
C ARG A 20 -22.78 -0.55 18.19
N MET A 21 -22.91 -1.50 19.09
CA MET A 21 -23.61 -2.76 18.85
C MET A 21 -24.74 -2.88 19.88
N GLY A 22 -25.92 -2.35 19.55
CA GLY A 22 -27.01 -2.20 20.49
C GLY A 22 -26.63 -1.24 21.64
N GLU A 23 -26.67 -1.72 22.89
CA GLU A 23 -26.27 -0.95 24.08
C GLU A 23 -24.75 -0.99 24.37
N VAL A 24 -23.99 -1.81 23.66
CA VAL A 24 -22.55 -1.96 23.90
C VAL A 24 -21.76 -1.01 23.00
N GLU A 25 -20.88 -0.22 23.61
CA GLU A 25 -19.91 0.60 22.90
C GLU A 25 -18.51 -0.02 22.96
N VAL A 26 -17.89 -0.19 21.80
CA VAL A 26 -16.50 -0.67 21.68
C VAL A 26 -15.63 0.48 21.20
N HIS A 27 -14.78 0.99 22.08
CA HIS A 27 -13.80 2.03 21.78
C HIS A 27 -12.56 1.41 21.13
N ALA A 28 -12.60 1.27 19.81
CA ALA A 28 -11.54 0.63 19.02
C ALA A 28 -10.30 1.52 18.88
N LEU A 29 -10.47 2.86 18.77
CA LEU A 29 -9.39 3.85 18.81
C LEU A 29 -9.74 4.95 19.82
N LYS A 30 -8.73 5.42 20.58
CA LYS A 30 -8.93 6.26 21.78
C LYS A 30 -8.11 7.56 21.75
N GLY A 31 -7.89 8.15 20.57
CA GLY A 31 -7.09 9.37 20.41
C GLY A 31 -5.72 9.06 19.80
N VAL A 32 -5.73 8.37 18.67
CA VAL A 32 -4.49 8.05 17.92
C VAL A 32 -3.95 9.32 17.27
N ASN A 33 -2.64 9.54 17.46
CA ASN A 33 -1.85 10.54 16.74
C ASN A 33 -0.79 9.79 15.93
N LEU A 34 -0.71 10.06 14.61
CA LEU A 34 0.24 9.43 13.70
C LEU A 34 0.52 10.34 12.53
N THR A 35 1.80 10.55 12.24
CA THR A 35 2.27 11.25 11.04
C THR A 35 3.15 10.31 10.25
N VAL A 36 2.94 10.20 8.93
CA VAL A 36 3.82 9.45 8.02
C VAL A 36 4.28 10.41 6.93
N GLU A 37 5.61 10.51 6.80
CA GLU A 37 6.23 11.35 5.78
C GLU A 37 6.26 10.65 4.41
N ARG A 38 6.40 11.42 3.34
CA ARG A 38 6.56 10.84 2.00
C ARG A 38 7.83 10.01 1.92
N GLY A 39 7.75 8.86 1.26
CA GLY A 39 8.88 7.94 1.12
C GLY A 39 9.25 7.19 2.40
N GLU A 40 8.47 7.30 3.48
CA GLU A 40 8.66 6.43 4.64
C GLU A 40 8.22 4.99 4.37
N PHE A 41 8.90 4.05 5.04
CA PHE A 41 8.45 2.68 5.18
C PHE A 41 8.13 2.43 6.67
N VAL A 42 6.85 2.40 6.99
CA VAL A 42 6.37 2.27 8.38
C VAL A 42 5.65 0.94 8.56
N ALA A 43 6.01 0.20 9.60
CA ALA A 43 5.25 -0.96 10.06
C ALA A 43 4.35 -0.58 11.23
N ILE A 44 3.08 -0.94 11.19
CA ILE A 44 2.11 -0.81 12.29
C ILE A 44 1.93 -2.20 12.92
N MET A 45 2.37 -2.32 14.16
CA MET A 45 2.34 -3.57 14.92
C MET A 45 1.43 -3.50 16.15
N GLY A 46 1.12 -4.67 16.70
CA GLY A 46 0.41 -4.82 17.96
C GLY A 46 -0.34 -6.14 18.07
N PRO A 47 -0.80 -6.53 19.26
CA PRO A 47 -1.54 -7.77 19.46
C PRO A 47 -2.90 -7.77 18.75
N SER A 48 -3.52 -8.95 18.63
CA SER A 48 -4.90 -9.03 18.13
C SER A 48 -5.84 -8.19 19.01
N GLY A 49 -6.81 -7.52 18.38
CA GLY A 49 -7.75 -6.64 19.09
C GLY A 49 -7.20 -5.28 19.52
N SER A 50 -5.94 -4.93 19.22
CA SER A 50 -5.35 -3.64 19.64
C SER A 50 -5.88 -2.42 18.89
N GLY A 51 -6.64 -2.59 17.79
CA GLY A 51 -7.17 -1.50 16.96
C GLY A 51 -6.47 -1.33 15.61
N LYS A 52 -5.45 -2.15 15.25
CA LYS A 52 -4.72 -2.06 13.97
C LYS A 52 -5.62 -2.10 12.74
N SER A 53 -6.51 -3.09 12.65
CA SER A 53 -7.43 -3.22 11.50
C SER A 53 -8.40 -2.04 11.42
N THR A 54 -8.83 -1.49 12.57
CA THR A 54 -9.64 -0.29 12.60
C THR A 54 -8.86 0.93 12.10
N LEU A 55 -7.61 1.10 12.57
CA LEU A 55 -6.72 2.17 12.12
C LEU A 55 -6.45 2.04 10.61
N MET A 56 -6.14 0.83 10.14
CA MET A 56 -5.96 0.54 8.73
C MET A 56 -7.19 0.89 7.89
N ASN A 57 -8.39 0.50 8.33
CA ASN A 57 -9.61 0.82 7.61
C ASN A 57 -9.86 2.32 7.50
N ILE A 58 -9.47 3.10 8.51
CA ILE A 58 -9.58 4.56 8.47
C ILE A 58 -8.51 5.14 7.57
N ILE A 59 -7.23 4.73 7.69
CA ILE A 59 -6.15 5.14 6.79
C ILE A 59 -6.51 4.83 5.34
N GLY A 60 -7.09 3.65 5.12
CA GLY A 60 -7.54 3.17 3.81
C GLY A 60 -8.83 3.83 3.29
N CYS A 61 -9.41 4.80 3.99
CA CYS A 61 -10.69 5.41 3.62
C CYS A 61 -11.84 4.39 3.45
N LEU A 62 -11.74 3.22 4.09
CA LEU A 62 -12.78 2.19 4.12
C LEU A 62 -13.82 2.47 5.21
N ASP A 63 -13.39 3.12 6.30
CA ASP A 63 -14.26 3.53 7.42
C ASP A 63 -14.01 5.00 7.78
N ARG A 64 -14.88 5.56 8.65
CA ARG A 64 -14.78 6.94 9.16
C ARG A 64 -14.37 6.94 10.62
N PRO A 65 -13.56 7.90 11.06
CA PRO A 65 -13.37 8.15 12.48
C PRO A 65 -14.67 8.61 13.12
N THR A 66 -14.80 8.39 14.43
CA THR A 66 -15.89 8.97 15.23
C THR A 66 -15.60 10.43 15.56
N ALA A 67 -14.33 10.75 15.88
CA ALA A 67 -13.84 12.11 16.07
C ALA A 67 -12.34 12.18 15.77
N GLY A 68 -11.78 13.39 15.79
CA GLY A 68 -10.40 13.68 15.39
C GLY A 68 -10.32 14.06 13.91
N THR A 69 -9.09 14.23 13.41
CA THR A 69 -8.84 14.61 12.02
C THR A 69 -7.90 13.61 11.35
N TYR A 70 -8.15 13.38 10.07
CA TYR A 70 -7.25 12.61 9.21
C TYR A 70 -7.07 13.31 7.88
N ARG A 71 -5.81 13.62 7.56
CA ARG A 71 -5.41 14.16 6.26
C ARG A 71 -4.58 13.14 5.50
N LEU A 72 -4.94 12.92 4.25
CA LEU A 72 -4.22 12.09 3.30
C LEU A 72 -3.78 12.97 2.13
N ASP A 73 -2.48 13.01 1.87
CA ASP A 73 -1.90 13.81 0.78
C ASP A 73 -2.36 15.28 0.83
N GLY A 74 -2.46 15.86 2.05
CA GLY A 74 -2.94 17.21 2.30
C GLY A 74 -4.47 17.39 2.31
N ILE A 75 -5.25 16.38 1.91
CA ILE A 75 -6.71 16.42 1.82
C ILE A 75 -7.33 15.96 3.16
N ASP A 76 -8.21 16.74 3.77
CA ASP A 76 -8.97 16.32 4.95
C ASP A 76 -10.04 15.31 4.54
N VAL A 77 -9.78 14.03 4.83
CA VAL A 77 -10.68 12.92 4.49
C VAL A 77 -11.68 12.56 5.60
N SER A 78 -11.56 13.19 6.77
CA SER A 78 -12.42 12.91 7.94
C SER A 78 -13.89 13.22 7.67
N ARG A 79 -14.16 14.21 6.82
CA ARG A 79 -15.49 14.77 6.54
C ARG A 79 -16.08 14.35 5.20
N LEU A 80 -15.33 13.63 4.38
CA LEU A 80 -15.75 13.21 3.05
C LEU A 80 -16.96 12.27 3.14
N ASP A 81 -17.85 12.34 2.17
CA ASP A 81 -18.93 11.39 1.99
C ASP A 81 -18.42 10.05 1.44
N ARG A 82 -19.32 9.10 1.17
CA ARG A 82 -18.95 7.76 0.72
C ARG A 82 -18.28 7.75 -0.65
N ASP A 83 -18.81 8.56 -1.56
CA ASP A 83 -18.36 8.57 -2.96
C ASP A 83 -17.01 9.30 -3.07
N GLN A 84 -16.87 10.45 -2.41
CA GLN A 84 -15.60 11.19 -2.32
C GLN A 84 -14.49 10.33 -1.69
N ARG A 85 -14.80 9.53 -0.65
CA ARG A 85 -13.81 8.60 -0.08
C ARG A 85 -13.45 7.48 -1.05
N ALA A 86 -14.39 7.01 -1.88
CA ALA A 86 -14.10 6.00 -2.89
C ALA A 86 -13.17 6.56 -3.99
N GLU A 87 -13.36 7.81 -4.41
CA GLU A 87 -12.48 8.50 -5.36
C GLU A 87 -11.07 8.66 -4.77
N ILE A 88 -10.95 9.23 -3.57
CA ILE A 88 -9.65 9.39 -2.88
C ILE A 88 -8.96 8.05 -2.67
N ARG A 89 -9.70 7.01 -2.28
CA ARG A 89 -9.15 5.66 -2.11
C ARG A 89 -8.56 5.12 -3.42
N ASN A 90 -9.26 5.30 -4.53
CA ASN A 90 -8.79 4.85 -5.83
C ASN A 90 -7.58 5.63 -6.36
N ASP A 91 -7.53 6.94 -6.08
CA ASP A 91 -6.46 7.83 -6.56
C ASP A 91 -5.20 7.77 -5.69
N LYS A 92 -5.36 7.71 -4.35
CA LYS A 92 -4.26 7.92 -3.41
C LYS A 92 -3.76 6.66 -2.71
N ILE A 93 -4.51 5.55 -2.76
CA ILE A 93 -4.20 4.37 -1.95
C ILE A 93 -4.13 3.11 -2.80
N GLY A 94 -2.97 2.46 -2.81
CA GLY A 94 -2.80 1.11 -3.33
C GLY A 94 -2.92 0.08 -2.22
N PHE A 95 -3.91 -0.80 -2.28
CA PHE A 95 -4.12 -1.85 -1.28
C PHE A 95 -3.49 -3.17 -1.65
N VAL A 96 -2.80 -3.78 -0.68
CA VAL A 96 -2.31 -5.15 -0.76
C VAL A 96 -2.81 -5.92 0.46
N PHE A 97 -3.54 -7.02 0.26
CA PHE A 97 -4.16 -7.82 1.31
C PHE A 97 -3.52 -9.19 1.45
N GLN A 98 -3.62 -9.80 2.62
CA GLN A 98 -3.18 -11.14 2.91
C GLN A 98 -3.78 -12.21 1.97
N SER A 99 -5.07 -12.08 1.63
CA SER A 99 -5.80 -13.02 0.77
C SER A 99 -5.75 -12.64 -0.71
N PHE A 100 -4.80 -11.78 -1.13
CA PHE A 100 -4.60 -11.29 -2.50
C PHE A 100 -5.81 -10.53 -3.08
N ASN A 101 -7.02 -10.94 -2.77
CA ASN A 101 -8.30 -10.37 -3.22
C ASN A 101 -8.36 -10.20 -4.76
N LEU A 102 -7.91 -11.22 -5.48
CA LEU A 102 -7.98 -11.28 -6.94
C LEU A 102 -9.33 -11.84 -7.39
N LEU A 103 -9.83 -11.32 -8.49
CA LEU A 103 -11.01 -11.88 -9.16
C LEU A 103 -10.61 -13.19 -9.85
N ALA A 104 -11.14 -14.32 -9.36
CA ALA A 104 -10.70 -15.66 -9.74
C ALA A 104 -10.92 -16.02 -11.21
N ARG A 105 -11.89 -15.37 -11.87
CA ARG A 105 -12.30 -15.65 -13.26
C ARG A 105 -11.80 -14.60 -14.25
N THR A 106 -10.86 -13.74 -13.84
CA THR A 106 -10.23 -12.73 -14.67
C THR A 106 -8.73 -12.96 -14.72
N ARG A 107 -8.08 -12.54 -15.81
CA ARG A 107 -6.64 -12.69 -16.02
C ARG A 107 -5.86 -11.74 -15.10
N ALA A 108 -4.55 -11.97 -14.97
CA ALA A 108 -3.68 -11.11 -14.20
C ALA A 108 -3.75 -9.65 -14.68
N THR A 109 -3.66 -9.42 -16.01
CA THR A 109 -3.79 -8.06 -16.59
C THR A 109 -5.13 -7.42 -16.25
N GLU A 110 -6.23 -8.15 -16.37
CA GLU A 110 -7.58 -7.63 -16.06
C GLU A 110 -7.74 -7.30 -14.56
N ASN A 111 -7.16 -8.12 -13.68
CA ASN A 111 -7.12 -7.82 -12.25
C ASN A 111 -6.37 -6.51 -11.95
N VAL A 112 -5.24 -6.29 -12.63
CA VAL A 112 -4.44 -5.06 -12.49
C VAL A 112 -5.15 -3.86 -13.10
N GLU A 113 -5.92 -4.04 -14.17
CA GLU A 113 -6.67 -2.97 -14.85
C GLU A 113 -7.84 -2.41 -14.01
N LEU A 114 -8.38 -3.17 -13.05
CA LEU A 114 -9.57 -2.79 -12.29
C LEU A 114 -9.54 -1.35 -11.71
N PRO A 115 -8.48 -0.90 -11.02
CA PRO A 115 -8.46 0.46 -10.49
C PRO A 115 -8.51 1.54 -11.57
N LEU A 116 -8.00 1.26 -12.77
CA LEU A 116 -8.02 2.18 -13.91
C LEU A 116 -9.42 2.33 -14.52
N LEU A 117 -10.30 1.34 -14.33
CA LEU A 117 -11.69 1.39 -14.78
C LEU A 117 -12.57 2.29 -13.92
N TYR A 118 -12.21 2.41 -12.62
CA TYR A 118 -12.97 3.23 -11.66
C TYR A 118 -12.41 4.65 -11.51
N GLY A 119 -11.19 4.89 -11.99
CA GLY A 119 -10.52 6.19 -11.91
C GLY A 119 -10.93 7.12 -13.07
N ASN A 120 -10.83 8.43 -12.83
CA ASN A 120 -11.12 9.47 -13.82
C ASN A 120 -9.87 9.84 -14.68
N LEU A 121 -9.04 8.85 -15.03
CA LEU A 121 -7.78 9.09 -15.75
C LEU A 121 -7.96 9.32 -17.26
N GLY A 122 -9.17 9.18 -17.80
CA GLY A 122 -9.45 9.37 -19.22
C GLY A 122 -8.76 8.37 -20.17
N LEU A 123 -8.19 7.27 -19.64
CA LEU A 123 -7.43 6.30 -20.42
C LEU A 123 -8.32 5.46 -21.32
N THR A 124 -7.89 5.26 -22.56
CA THR A 124 -8.51 4.30 -23.50
C THR A 124 -8.22 2.85 -23.07
N ALA A 125 -8.99 1.88 -23.58
CA ALA A 125 -8.78 0.48 -23.27
C ALA A 125 -7.35 -0.04 -23.62
N PRO A 126 -6.74 0.31 -24.79
CA PRO A 126 -5.36 -0.05 -25.07
C PRO A 126 -4.34 0.54 -24.09
N GLU A 127 -4.53 1.80 -23.67
CA GLU A 127 -3.64 2.46 -22.70
C GLU A 127 -3.71 1.80 -21.32
N ARG A 128 -4.92 1.46 -20.85
CA ARG A 128 -5.08 0.69 -19.60
C ARG A 128 -4.39 -0.65 -19.66
N ALA A 129 -4.60 -1.40 -20.76
CA ALA A 129 -3.96 -2.71 -20.94
C ALA A 129 -2.43 -2.61 -20.98
N THR A 130 -1.86 -1.59 -21.62
CA THR A 130 -0.41 -1.34 -21.66
C THR A 130 0.10 -1.05 -20.26
N ARG A 131 -0.52 -0.12 -19.53
CA ARG A 131 -0.15 0.26 -18.17
C ARG A 131 -0.22 -0.94 -17.19
N SER A 132 -1.23 -1.79 -17.37
CA SER A 132 -1.37 -3.02 -16.56
C SER A 132 -0.27 -4.03 -16.82
N ARG A 133 0.15 -4.24 -18.08
CA ARG A 133 1.29 -5.11 -18.42
C ARG A 133 2.60 -4.57 -17.88
N GLU A 134 2.83 -3.27 -17.98
CA GLU A 134 4.01 -2.62 -17.40
C GLU A 134 4.06 -2.79 -15.88
N ALA A 135 2.92 -2.65 -15.18
CA ALA A 135 2.85 -2.89 -13.74
C ALA A 135 3.18 -4.35 -13.39
N LEU A 136 2.69 -5.33 -14.17
CA LEU A 136 3.04 -6.75 -14.00
C LEU A 136 4.55 -7.01 -14.24
N THR A 137 5.11 -6.41 -15.28
CA THR A 137 6.54 -6.54 -15.57
C THR A 137 7.41 -6.04 -14.41
N ARG A 138 7.04 -4.91 -13.79
CA ARG A 138 7.76 -4.33 -12.64
C ARG A 138 7.83 -5.23 -11.41
N VAL A 139 6.82 -6.09 -11.22
CA VAL A 139 6.81 -7.05 -10.13
C VAL A 139 7.32 -8.43 -10.54
N GLY A 140 8.01 -8.54 -11.70
CA GLY A 140 8.61 -9.77 -12.20
C GLY A 140 7.61 -10.80 -12.74
N LEU A 141 6.48 -10.34 -13.30
CA LEU A 141 5.44 -11.20 -13.90
C LEU A 141 5.33 -11.06 -15.42
N ALA A 142 6.41 -10.63 -16.10
CA ALA A 142 6.48 -10.68 -17.55
C ALA A 142 6.24 -12.11 -18.07
N GLY A 143 5.35 -12.26 -19.05
CA GLY A 143 4.92 -13.55 -19.59
C GLY A 143 3.85 -14.28 -18.76
N ARG A 144 3.28 -13.62 -17.73
CA ARG A 144 2.18 -14.14 -16.90
C ARG A 144 0.89 -13.33 -17.04
N GLU A 145 0.84 -12.39 -17.93
CA GLU A 145 -0.23 -11.41 -18.12
C GLU A 145 -1.62 -12.06 -18.35
N ASP A 146 -1.64 -13.16 -19.09
CA ASP A 146 -2.86 -13.88 -19.47
C ASP A 146 -3.25 -15.02 -18.51
N HIS A 147 -2.47 -15.25 -17.43
CA HIS A 147 -2.76 -16.30 -16.47
C HIS A 147 -3.94 -15.90 -15.54
N TYR A 148 -4.77 -16.88 -15.22
CA TYR A 148 -5.78 -16.76 -14.16
C TYR A 148 -5.15 -16.99 -12.79
N PRO A 149 -5.74 -16.46 -11.69
CA PRO A 149 -5.21 -16.68 -10.33
C PRO A 149 -4.97 -18.16 -9.99
N SER A 150 -5.84 -19.07 -10.46
CA SER A 150 -5.69 -20.52 -10.25
C SER A 150 -4.45 -21.13 -10.93
N GLN A 151 -3.83 -20.43 -11.85
CA GLN A 151 -2.63 -20.85 -12.60
C GLN A 151 -1.34 -20.23 -12.02
N LEU A 152 -1.46 -19.41 -10.97
CA LEU A 152 -0.38 -18.68 -10.33
C LEU A 152 -0.10 -19.23 -8.93
N SER A 153 1.19 -19.29 -8.55
CA SER A 153 1.56 -19.57 -7.17
C SER A 153 1.07 -18.45 -6.22
N GLY A 154 1.03 -18.70 -4.90
CA GLY A 154 0.65 -17.69 -3.91
C GLY A 154 1.48 -16.40 -4.02
N GLY A 155 2.80 -16.53 -4.15
CA GLY A 155 3.68 -15.39 -4.35
C GLY A 155 3.44 -14.65 -5.67
N GLN A 156 3.13 -15.36 -6.76
CA GLN A 156 2.76 -14.73 -8.01
C GLN A 156 1.40 -14.00 -7.90
N GLN A 157 0.43 -14.57 -7.20
CA GLN A 157 -0.84 -13.89 -6.92
C GLN A 157 -0.64 -12.63 -6.09
N GLN A 158 0.25 -12.65 -5.09
CA GLN A 158 0.59 -11.47 -4.31
C GLN A 158 1.28 -10.40 -5.16
N ARG A 159 2.17 -10.79 -6.06
CA ARG A 159 2.79 -9.86 -7.02
C ARG A 159 1.75 -9.23 -7.96
N VAL A 160 0.72 -9.97 -8.41
CA VAL A 160 -0.42 -9.39 -9.15
C VAL A 160 -1.17 -8.37 -8.29
N ALA A 161 -1.42 -8.66 -7.01
CA ALA A 161 -2.06 -7.72 -6.09
C ALA A 161 -1.22 -6.46 -5.87
N ILE A 162 0.11 -6.58 -5.79
CA ILE A 162 1.04 -5.43 -5.72
C ILE A 162 0.99 -4.63 -7.03
N ALA A 163 1.03 -5.27 -8.19
CA ALA A 163 0.92 -4.59 -9.49
C ALA A 163 -0.40 -3.81 -9.59
N ARG A 164 -1.52 -4.41 -9.15
CA ARG A 164 -2.83 -3.75 -9.07
C ARG A 164 -2.78 -2.52 -8.15
N ALA A 165 -2.12 -2.63 -7.01
CA ALA A 165 -1.98 -1.53 -6.08
C ALA A 165 -1.16 -0.36 -6.64
N LEU A 166 -0.22 -0.64 -7.55
CA LEU A 166 0.70 0.35 -8.13
C LEU A 166 0.15 1.04 -9.40
N VAL A 167 -0.84 0.44 -10.06
CA VAL A 167 -1.23 0.83 -11.42
C VAL A 167 -1.80 2.25 -11.54
N THR A 168 -2.38 2.79 -10.46
CA THR A 168 -2.87 4.17 -10.36
C THR A 168 -1.81 5.16 -9.93
N ASP A 169 -0.59 4.71 -9.62
CA ASP A 169 0.49 5.52 -9.05
C ASP A 169 0.11 6.21 -7.73
N PRO A 170 -0.31 5.45 -6.70
CA PRO A 170 -0.87 5.99 -5.48
C PRO A 170 0.17 6.73 -4.63
N ALA A 171 -0.31 7.62 -3.73
CA ALA A 171 0.51 8.32 -2.76
C ALA A 171 1.04 7.40 -1.65
N ILE A 172 0.28 6.36 -1.30
CA ILE A 172 0.67 5.34 -0.31
C ILE A 172 0.33 3.94 -0.79
N LEU A 173 1.18 2.97 -0.43
CA LEU A 173 0.88 1.55 -0.46
C LEU A 173 0.51 1.09 0.96
N LEU A 174 -0.70 0.56 1.12
CA LEU A 174 -1.23 0.07 2.39
C LEU A 174 -1.32 -1.45 2.32
N ALA A 175 -0.42 -2.15 3.02
CA ALA A 175 -0.30 -3.60 2.98
C ALA A 175 -0.74 -4.21 4.31
N ASP A 176 -1.77 -5.05 4.27
CA ASP A 176 -2.35 -5.75 5.42
C ASP A 176 -1.92 -7.21 5.41
N GLU A 177 -1.02 -7.57 6.33
CA GLU A 177 -0.45 -8.93 6.47
C GLU A 177 -0.02 -9.54 5.11
N PRO A 178 0.76 -8.83 4.27
CA PRO A 178 0.95 -9.21 2.87
C PRO A 178 1.70 -10.53 2.68
N THR A 179 2.26 -11.09 3.73
CA THR A 179 3.04 -12.34 3.75
C THR A 179 2.34 -13.48 4.47
N GLY A 180 1.23 -13.23 5.16
CA GLY A 180 0.60 -14.18 6.07
C GLY A 180 0.09 -15.49 5.44
N ASN A 181 -0.02 -15.57 4.11
CA ASN A 181 -0.42 -16.78 3.36
C ASN A 181 0.72 -17.34 2.50
N LEU A 182 1.97 -16.92 2.75
CA LEU A 182 3.13 -17.29 1.96
C LEU A 182 4.13 -18.09 2.80
N ASP A 183 4.94 -18.91 2.14
CA ASP A 183 6.10 -19.53 2.77
C ASP A 183 7.21 -18.48 3.02
N SER A 184 8.15 -18.80 3.90
CA SER A 184 9.20 -17.85 4.35
C SER A 184 10.04 -17.29 3.20
N ARG A 185 10.38 -18.10 2.19
CA ARG A 185 11.16 -17.64 1.03
C ARG A 185 10.36 -16.67 0.19
N THR A 186 9.13 -17.02 -0.12
CA THR A 186 8.22 -16.17 -0.91
C THR A 186 7.89 -14.88 -0.15
N SER A 187 7.79 -14.93 1.19
CA SER A 187 7.62 -13.76 2.05
C SER A 187 8.78 -12.78 1.93
N GLU A 188 10.02 -13.29 1.98
CA GLU A 188 11.22 -12.48 1.75
C GLU A 188 11.20 -11.79 0.36
N GLU A 189 10.85 -12.54 -0.70
CA GLU A 189 10.75 -11.99 -2.05
C GLU A 189 9.71 -10.87 -2.15
N VAL A 190 8.53 -11.04 -1.51
CA VAL A 190 7.47 -10.03 -1.50
C VAL A 190 7.89 -8.79 -0.69
N ILE A 191 8.53 -8.98 0.46
CA ILE A 191 9.04 -7.86 1.26
C ILE A 191 10.14 -7.11 0.51
N GLY A 192 11.01 -7.81 -0.23
CA GLY A 192 11.99 -7.20 -1.11
C GLY A 192 11.36 -6.23 -2.13
N ILE A 193 10.23 -6.61 -2.75
CA ILE A 193 9.50 -5.72 -3.66
C ILE A 193 9.05 -4.45 -2.95
N PHE A 194 8.52 -4.53 -1.71
CA PHE A 194 8.15 -3.32 -0.95
C PHE A 194 9.35 -2.45 -0.61
N GLN A 195 10.51 -3.05 -0.32
CA GLN A 195 11.76 -2.29 -0.08
C GLN A 195 12.22 -1.58 -1.34
N ASP A 196 12.23 -2.25 -2.49
CA ASP A 196 12.61 -1.65 -3.77
C ASP A 196 11.68 -0.48 -4.15
N LEU A 197 10.37 -0.66 -3.96
CA LEU A 197 9.38 0.39 -4.17
C LEU A 197 9.62 1.60 -3.24
N ASN A 198 9.96 1.34 -1.98
CA ASN A 198 10.25 2.39 -1.02
C ASN A 198 11.58 3.09 -1.33
N ASP A 199 12.60 2.38 -1.73
CA ASP A 199 13.88 2.95 -2.16
C ASP A 199 13.72 3.81 -3.43
N ALA A 200 12.72 3.48 -4.26
CA ALA A 200 12.28 4.32 -5.38
C ALA A 200 11.35 5.50 -4.98
N GLY A 201 11.20 5.76 -3.69
CA GLY A 201 10.46 6.92 -3.15
C GLY A 201 8.99 6.67 -2.82
N LYS A 202 8.46 5.46 -2.97
CA LYS A 202 7.07 5.16 -2.59
C LYS A 202 6.91 5.08 -1.07
N THR A 203 5.82 5.64 -0.56
CA THR A 203 5.46 5.51 0.86
C THR A 203 4.78 4.16 1.07
N VAL A 204 5.26 3.39 2.06
CA VAL A 204 4.72 2.07 2.39
C VAL A 204 4.25 2.05 3.84
N VAL A 205 3.01 1.66 4.08
CA VAL A 205 2.44 1.39 5.40
C VAL A 205 2.10 -0.10 5.46
N LEU A 206 2.87 -0.84 6.25
CA LEU A 206 2.73 -2.28 6.43
C LEU A 206 2.02 -2.55 7.77
N ILE A 207 0.96 -3.32 7.76
CA ILE A 207 0.32 -3.82 8.98
C ILE A 207 0.73 -5.28 9.15
N THR A 208 1.31 -5.62 10.29
CA THR A 208 1.67 -6.99 10.62
C THR A 208 1.69 -7.22 12.12
N HIS A 209 1.53 -8.45 12.53
CA HIS A 209 1.77 -8.89 13.90
C HIS A 209 3.11 -9.65 14.03
N GLU A 210 3.81 -9.88 12.92
CA GLU A 210 5.07 -10.61 12.85
C GLU A 210 6.26 -9.65 13.02
N PRO A 211 7.07 -9.78 14.11
CA PRO A 211 8.22 -8.91 14.36
C PRO A 211 9.28 -8.99 13.25
N ASP A 212 9.49 -10.19 12.69
CA ASP A 212 10.48 -10.41 11.65
C ASP A 212 10.12 -9.64 10.36
N ILE A 213 8.83 -9.61 10.02
CA ILE A 213 8.32 -8.84 8.87
C ILE A 213 8.42 -7.34 9.15
N ALA A 214 8.07 -6.91 10.37
CA ALA A 214 8.17 -5.49 10.74
C ALA A 214 9.61 -4.97 10.75
N ALA A 215 10.60 -5.82 11.03
CA ALA A 215 12.02 -5.46 11.01
C ALA A 215 12.50 -4.99 9.62
N HIS A 216 11.77 -5.30 8.55
CA HIS A 216 12.04 -4.83 7.19
C HIS A 216 11.56 -3.41 6.90
N ALA A 217 10.83 -2.78 7.81
CA ALA A 217 10.48 -1.36 7.73
C ALA A 217 11.62 -0.46 8.25
N LYS A 218 11.49 0.86 8.04
CA LYS A 218 12.43 1.87 8.57
C LYS A 218 11.97 2.45 9.92
N ARG A 219 10.67 2.24 10.26
CA ARG A 219 10.02 2.73 11.48
C ARG A 219 8.92 1.76 11.90
N VAL A 220 8.77 1.55 13.19
CA VAL A 220 7.72 0.69 13.76
C VAL A 220 6.85 1.50 14.72
N VAL A 221 5.54 1.44 14.49
CA VAL A 221 4.50 2.04 15.31
C VAL A 221 3.73 0.94 16.00
N TYR A 222 3.78 0.90 17.32
CA TYR A 222 3.09 -0.11 18.11
C TYR A 222 1.73 0.39 18.58
N VAL A 223 0.67 -0.32 18.20
CA VAL A 223 -0.70 -0.04 18.61
C VAL A 223 -1.12 -1.02 19.70
N ARG A 224 -1.63 -0.49 20.83
CA ARG A 224 -2.14 -1.27 21.93
C ARG A 224 -3.36 -0.58 22.55
N ASP A 225 -4.42 -1.35 22.80
CA ASP A 225 -5.66 -0.89 23.46
C ASP A 225 -6.26 0.38 22.82
N GLY A 226 -6.14 0.51 21.49
CA GLY A 226 -6.66 1.64 20.71
C GLY A 226 -5.79 2.89 20.74
N LEU A 227 -4.53 2.81 21.19
CA LEU A 227 -3.57 3.91 21.27
C LEU A 227 -2.24 3.53 20.58
N VAL A 228 -1.54 4.52 20.05
CA VAL A 228 -0.11 4.40 19.75
C VAL A 228 0.67 4.55 21.06
N TRP A 229 1.33 3.48 21.49
CA TRP A 229 2.06 3.49 22.76
C TRP A 229 3.57 3.58 22.57
N ARG A 230 4.07 3.22 21.38
CA ARG A 230 5.49 3.31 21.01
C ARG A 230 5.61 3.61 19.53
N ASP A 231 6.56 4.43 19.16
CA ASP A 231 6.85 4.85 17.80
C ASP A 231 8.36 5.08 17.70
N GLU A 232 9.04 4.28 16.90
CA GLU A 232 10.50 4.32 16.84
C GLU A 232 11.05 4.02 15.46
N LYS A 233 12.12 4.72 15.10
CA LYS A 233 12.93 4.38 13.93
C LYS A 233 13.81 3.18 14.27
N ILE A 234 13.93 2.25 13.36
CA ILE A 234 14.74 1.05 13.52
C ILE A 234 15.78 0.93 12.41
N VAL A 235 16.79 0.11 12.66
CA VAL A 235 17.72 -0.30 11.60
C VAL A 235 16.99 -1.30 10.71
N GLN A 236 16.78 -0.93 9.46
CA GLN A 236 16.04 -1.74 8.50
C GLN A 236 16.79 -3.05 8.20
N ALA A 237 16.17 -4.20 8.42
CA ALA A 237 16.62 -5.46 7.89
C ALA A 237 16.37 -5.50 6.37
N ARG A 238 17.35 -5.92 5.58
CA ARG A 238 17.17 -6.06 4.13
C ARG A 238 16.73 -7.48 3.79
N ALA A 239 15.70 -7.57 2.95
CA ALA A 239 15.26 -8.83 2.39
C ALA A 239 16.35 -9.45 1.52
N LYS A 240 16.50 -10.76 1.59
CA LYS A 240 17.45 -11.50 0.76
C LYS A 240 16.88 -11.67 -0.64
N HIS A 241 17.38 -10.90 -1.61
CA HIS A 241 17.02 -11.11 -3.00
C HIS A 241 17.53 -12.47 -3.49
N PRO A 242 16.67 -13.28 -4.14
CA PRO A 242 17.10 -14.57 -4.68
C PRO A 242 18.23 -14.43 -5.73
N ASP A 243 18.31 -13.28 -6.41
CA ASP A 243 19.34 -13.00 -7.42
C ASP A 243 20.68 -12.54 -6.83
N ALA A 244 20.73 -12.15 -5.55
CA ALA A 244 21.99 -11.77 -4.89
C ALA A 244 22.97 -12.95 -4.73
N ALA A 245 22.50 -14.18 -4.82
CA ALA A 245 23.34 -15.37 -4.77
C ALA A 245 24.01 -15.71 -6.12
N ALA A 246 23.58 -15.07 -7.23
CA ALA A 246 24.11 -15.28 -8.58
C ALA A 246 25.06 -14.15 -9.05
N ALA A 247 25.19 -13.06 -8.29
CA ALA A 247 26.11 -11.98 -8.61
C ALA A 247 27.54 -12.38 -8.25
N THR A 248 28.29 -12.85 -9.24
CA THR A 248 29.75 -12.99 -9.18
C THR A 248 30.36 -11.60 -8.90
N PRO A 249 31.42 -11.48 -8.06
CA PRO A 249 32.01 -10.18 -7.76
C PRO A 249 32.71 -9.63 -9.02
N GLY A 250 32.12 -8.62 -9.67
CA GLY A 250 32.70 -7.96 -10.82
C GLY A 250 31.77 -7.30 -11.84
N GLY A 251 30.44 -7.32 -11.61
CA GLY A 251 29.48 -6.62 -12.50
C GLY A 251 29.11 -5.24 -11.93
N GLU A 252 29.28 -4.19 -12.73
CA GLU A 252 28.78 -2.85 -12.43
C GLU A 252 27.27 -2.91 -12.18
N ALA A 253 26.79 -2.27 -11.09
CA ALA A 253 25.38 -2.20 -10.76
C ALA A 253 24.64 -1.46 -11.88
N GLU A 254 23.70 -2.13 -12.54
CA GLU A 254 22.75 -1.43 -13.41
C GLU A 254 21.99 -0.36 -12.60
N PRO A 255 21.77 0.84 -13.16
CA PRO A 255 21.11 1.92 -12.45
C PRO A 255 19.67 1.52 -12.12
N ALA A 256 19.26 1.79 -10.89
CA ALA A 256 17.89 1.60 -10.41
C ALA A 256 16.88 2.10 -11.46
N VAL A 257 15.93 1.24 -11.82
CA VAL A 257 14.90 1.53 -12.82
C VAL A 257 14.13 2.77 -12.40
N ALA A 258 14.38 3.89 -13.07
CA ALA A 258 13.65 5.13 -12.86
C ALA A 258 12.15 4.89 -13.09
N PHE A 259 11.31 5.39 -12.21
CA PHE A 259 9.85 5.36 -12.35
C PHE A 259 9.42 6.46 -13.33
N PRO A 260 9.12 6.18 -14.62
CA PRO A 260 8.68 7.19 -15.55
C PRO A 260 7.15 7.22 -15.61
N PHE A 261 6.48 7.67 -14.57
CA PHE A 261 5.14 8.21 -14.70
C PHE A 261 5.14 9.61 -14.07
N THR A 262 5.57 10.58 -14.84
CA THR A 262 5.12 11.94 -14.65
C THR A 262 3.71 11.97 -15.23
N ILE A 263 2.69 12.07 -14.40
CA ILE A 263 1.34 12.38 -14.86
C ILE A 263 1.44 13.81 -15.44
N ALA A 264 1.13 13.96 -16.73
CA ALA A 264 0.89 15.29 -17.30
C ALA A 264 -0.14 15.99 -16.41
N THR A 265 0.22 17.16 -15.90
CA THR A 265 -0.68 17.96 -15.08
C THR A 265 -1.90 18.36 -15.94
N PRO A 266 -3.09 18.59 -15.35
CA PRO A 266 -4.31 18.95 -16.09
C PRO A 266 -4.18 20.16 -17.00
N GLU A 267 -3.10 20.92 -16.94
CA GLU A 267 -2.82 22.09 -17.77
C GLU A 267 -2.27 21.76 -19.18
N GLU A 268 -1.81 20.52 -19.42
CA GLU A 268 -1.26 20.12 -20.73
C GLU A 268 -2.30 19.44 -21.67
N VAL A 269 -3.52 19.23 -21.23
CA VAL A 269 -4.60 18.59 -22.02
C VAL A 269 -5.50 19.59 -22.72
N VAL A 270 -5.26 20.89 -22.55
CA VAL A 270 -6.01 21.98 -23.26
C VAL A 270 -5.08 22.68 -24.25
N ARG A 271 -4.72 21.99 -25.31
CA ARG A 271 -4.29 22.62 -26.59
C ARG A 271 -4.68 21.75 -27.78
#